data_c93308be2b2c7de4a263941d400f8f43
#
_entry.id   c93308be2b2c7de4a263941d400f8f43
#
_cell.length_a   1.000
_cell.length_b   1.000
_cell.length_c   1.000
_cell.angle_alpha   90.00
_cell.angle_beta   90.00
_cell.angle_gamma   90.00
#
_symmetry.space_group_name_H-M   'P 1'
#
loop_
_entity.id
_entity.type
_entity.pdbx_description
1 polymer ?
#
loop_
_entity_poly.entity_id
_entity_poly.type
_entity_poly.pdbx_seq_one_letter_code
_entity_poly.pdbx_strand_id
1 'polypeptide(L)'
;MAMYDLPVEEMRSYRPEVAEPADFDEFWSSTLAQTREHDLNLRVERVDAALRLVDVHDVTFAGFGGHPIRAWLTRPAGVTEDLPIIVEFQGYGGGRGFAHERLGWPNAGYAHLLMDSRGQGGNWGSGGDTPDPVGSGPHTPGVMTMGIESPHDHYYRRLFTDGVRAVEAARTLPGVDGTRVGLAGGSQAGGIQLAVAGLVPDILAAMPDVPFLCHYRRAVEITDDFPYGEITRYLSVHRQMVDTAFRTLSYLDGVNFARRARAAALFSVALMDPICPPSTVYAAFNHYGELAAAQGQAPAKDIVEYPFNQHEGGSAHQFERQLRWFADLL
;
A
#
# COMPACT_ATOMS: atom_id res chain seq x y z
N MET A 1 -13.30 -12.38 -17.64
CA MET A 1 -13.32 -11.27 -18.62
C MET A 1 -12.27 -11.51 -19.69
N ALA A 2 -12.38 -10.88 -20.87
CA ALA A 2 -11.32 -10.93 -21.87
C ALA A 2 -10.17 -9.97 -21.48
N MET A 3 -9.02 -10.13 -22.11
CA MET A 3 -7.97 -9.10 -22.06
C MET A 3 -8.49 -7.86 -22.78
N TYR A 4 -8.65 -6.76 -22.07
CA TYR A 4 -9.32 -5.55 -22.55
C TYR A 4 -8.40 -4.33 -22.62
N ASP A 5 -7.24 -4.45 -21.95
CA ASP A 5 -6.24 -3.39 -21.87
C ASP A 5 -5.23 -3.48 -23.05
N LEU A 6 -4.16 -2.74 -23.00
CA LEU A 6 -3.11 -2.76 -24.01
C LEU A 6 -2.54 -4.18 -24.21
N PRO A 7 -2.02 -4.52 -25.39
CA PRO A 7 -1.23 -5.72 -25.56
C PRO A 7 -0.05 -5.78 -24.57
N VAL A 8 0.25 -6.96 -24.05
CA VAL A 8 1.31 -7.11 -23.02
C VAL A 8 2.66 -6.57 -23.46
N GLU A 9 3.03 -6.74 -24.74
CA GLU A 9 4.28 -6.22 -25.30
C GLU A 9 4.36 -4.69 -25.27
N GLU A 10 3.21 -4.02 -25.45
CA GLU A 10 3.13 -2.56 -25.31
C GLU A 10 3.23 -2.14 -23.83
N MET A 11 2.57 -2.90 -22.94
CA MET A 11 2.61 -2.63 -21.50
C MET A 11 4.01 -2.75 -20.91
N ARG A 12 4.82 -3.69 -21.35
CA ARG A 12 6.22 -3.86 -20.89
C ARG A 12 7.08 -2.61 -21.09
N SER A 13 6.74 -1.79 -22.07
CA SER A 13 7.41 -0.51 -22.35
C SER A 13 6.56 0.73 -22.05
N TYR A 14 5.34 0.53 -21.51
CA TYR A 14 4.38 1.60 -21.26
C TYR A 14 4.87 2.55 -20.16
N ARG A 15 5.33 3.72 -20.55
CA ARG A 15 5.80 4.79 -19.66
C ARG A 15 5.01 6.07 -19.94
N PRO A 16 3.75 6.13 -19.48
CA PRO A 16 2.91 7.29 -19.72
C PRO A 16 3.45 8.52 -18.95
N GLU A 17 3.16 9.70 -19.47
CA GLU A 17 3.27 10.91 -18.69
C GLU A 17 2.14 10.95 -17.66
N VAL A 18 2.49 10.86 -16.38
CA VAL A 18 1.54 10.99 -15.25
C VAL A 18 1.74 12.35 -14.62
N ALA A 19 0.64 13.09 -14.44
CA ALA A 19 0.68 14.41 -13.84
C ALA A 19 1.30 14.36 -12.44
N GLU A 20 2.33 15.18 -12.21
CA GLU A 20 2.97 15.32 -10.90
C GLU A 20 2.92 16.78 -10.49
N PRO A 21 2.42 17.12 -9.28
CA PRO A 21 2.42 18.48 -8.77
C PRO A 21 3.85 18.99 -8.56
N ALA A 22 4.10 20.25 -8.89
CA ALA A 22 5.43 20.84 -8.74
C ALA A 22 5.92 20.86 -7.27
N ASP A 23 4.98 20.88 -6.33
CA ASP A 23 5.20 20.89 -4.88
C ASP A 23 4.99 19.50 -4.23
N PHE A 24 5.01 18.41 -5.01
CA PHE A 24 4.78 17.04 -4.51
C PHE A 24 5.69 16.68 -3.33
N ASP A 25 6.98 16.93 -3.45
CA ASP A 25 7.94 16.59 -2.39
C ASP A 25 7.78 17.47 -1.15
N GLU A 26 7.46 18.76 -1.33
CA GLU A 26 7.17 19.68 -0.23
C GLU A 26 5.87 19.29 0.50
N PHE A 27 4.83 18.95 -0.24
CA PHE A 27 3.56 18.49 0.32
C PHE A 27 3.76 17.28 1.23
N TRP A 28 4.49 16.26 0.77
CA TRP A 28 4.69 15.03 1.54
C TRP A 28 5.67 15.21 2.69
N SER A 29 6.78 15.95 2.48
CA SER A 29 7.72 16.25 3.56
C SER A 29 7.07 17.05 4.68
N SER A 30 6.25 18.05 4.36
CA SER A 30 5.51 18.84 5.35
C SER A 30 4.44 17.98 6.07
N THR A 31 3.73 17.11 5.33
CA THR A 31 2.75 16.18 5.92
C THR A 31 3.40 15.26 6.95
N LEU A 32 4.55 14.68 6.63
CA LEU A 32 5.28 13.80 7.55
C LEU A 32 5.88 14.58 8.72
N ALA A 33 6.39 15.78 8.50
CA ALA A 33 6.91 16.63 9.57
C ALA A 33 5.81 16.96 10.60
N GLN A 34 4.63 17.42 10.15
CA GLN A 34 3.48 17.67 11.01
C GLN A 34 3.03 16.42 11.77
N THR A 35 3.02 15.26 11.11
CA THR A 35 2.64 14.00 11.79
C THR A 35 3.64 13.62 12.87
N ARG A 36 4.93 13.85 12.66
CA ARG A 36 6.01 13.55 13.63
C ARG A 36 6.08 14.51 14.82
N GLU A 37 5.30 15.61 14.81
CA GLU A 37 5.06 16.41 16.02
C GLU A 37 4.29 15.61 17.09
N HIS A 38 3.59 14.56 16.71
CA HIS A 38 2.98 13.60 17.62
C HIS A 38 3.94 12.44 17.88
N ASP A 39 4.22 12.18 19.15
CA ASP A 39 4.96 10.99 19.57
C ASP A 39 4.30 9.73 19.00
N LEU A 40 5.10 8.71 18.74
CA LEU A 40 4.60 7.45 18.18
C LEU A 40 3.60 6.73 19.10
N ASN A 41 3.68 6.98 20.43
CA ASN A 41 2.81 6.39 21.45
C ASN A 41 2.61 4.88 21.29
N LEU A 42 3.70 4.19 20.93
CA LEU A 42 3.68 2.76 20.67
C LEU A 42 3.26 1.97 21.91
N ARG A 43 2.24 1.13 21.75
CA ARG A 43 1.79 0.16 22.75
C ARG A 43 1.82 -1.22 22.12
N VAL A 44 2.32 -2.20 22.88
CA VAL A 44 2.46 -3.59 22.45
C VAL A 44 1.93 -4.47 23.57
N GLU A 45 0.80 -5.11 23.34
CA GLU A 45 0.12 -5.93 24.34
C GLU A 45 0.05 -7.38 23.85
N ARG A 46 0.58 -8.32 24.64
CA ARG A 46 0.51 -9.74 24.28
C ARG A 46 -0.93 -10.22 24.32
N VAL A 47 -1.34 -10.99 23.30
CA VAL A 47 -2.68 -11.56 23.18
C VAL A 47 -2.59 -13.07 23.19
N ASP A 48 -3.44 -13.73 23.98
CA ASP A 48 -3.66 -15.16 23.88
C ASP A 48 -4.59 -15.46 22.70
N ALA A 49 -4.01 -15.76 21.55
CA ALA A 49 -4.74 -16.13 20.33
C ALA A 49 -4.87 -17.64 20.16
N ALA A 50 -4.58 -18.44 21.20
CA ALA A 50 -4.54 -19.91 21.18
C ALA A 50 -3.60 -20.51 20.11
N LEU A 51 -2.60 -19.75 19.65
CA LEU A 51 -1.56 -20.16 18.71
C LEU A 51 -0.32 -20.62 19.49
N ARG A 52 0.15 -21.84 19.21
CA ARG A 52 1.30 -22.44 19.96
C ARG A 52 2.65 -22.11 19.35
N LEU A 53 2.70 -21.87 18.04
CA LEU A 53 3.94 -21.65 17.28
C LEU A 53 4.15 -20.21 16.88
N VAL A 54 3.20 -19.32 17.22
CA VAL A 54 3.24 -17.89 16.89
C VAL A 54 2.86 -17.10 18.13
N ASP A 55 3.72 -16.16 18.52
CA ASP A 55 3.39 -15.12 19.50
C ASP A 55 2.63 -13.99 18.81
N VAL A 56 1.56 -13.54 19.46
CA VAL A 56 0.65 -12.49 18.94
C VAL A 56 0.64 -11.29 19.90
N HIS A 57 0.75 -10.10 19.32
CA HIS A 57 0.61 -8.86 20.08
C HIS A 57 -0.36 -7.92 19.37
N ASP A 58 -1.23 -7.29 20.12
CA ASP A 58 -2.01 -6.13 19.69
C ASP A 58 -1.12 -4.90 19.79
N VAL A 59 -0.92 -4.23 18.66
CA VAL A 59 -0.08 -3.05 18.54
C VAL A 59 -0.96 -1.84 18.26
N THR A 60 -0.68 -0.74 18.95
CA THR A 60 -1.28 0.56 18.67
C THR A 60 -0.17 1.59 18.57
N PHE A 61 -0.22 2.43 17.54
CA PHE A 61 0.71 3.55 17.34
C PHE A 61 -0.04 4.79 16.82
N ALA A 62 0.57 5.97 16.96
CA ALA A 62 0.02 7.21 16.46
C ALA A 62 0.31 7.38 14.96
N GLY A 63 -0.72 7.40 14.14
CA GLY A 63 -0.70 7.72 12.72
C GLY A 63 -0.88 9.21 12.44
N PHE A 64 -1.47 9.53 11.29
CA PHE A 64 -1.80 10.92 10.91
C PHE A 64 -2.60 11.63 11.99
N GLY A 65 -2.18 12.86 12.33
CA GLY A 65 -2.82 13.68 13.36
C GLY A 65 -2.76 13.10 14.78
N GLY A 66 -1.84 12.17 15.05
CA GLY A 66 -1.74 11.50 16.34
C GLY A 66 -2.83 10.46 16.62
N HIS A 67 -3.69 10.17 15.63
CA HIS A 67 -4.78 9.22 15.80
C HIS A 67 -4.26 7.79 15.98
N PRO A 68 -4.89 6.98 16.88
CA PRO A 68 -4.45 5.63 17.14
C PRO A 68 -4.75 4.71 15.93
N ILE A 69 -3.72 4.02 15.45
CA ILE A 69 -3.80 2.99 14.41
C ILE A 69 -3.51 1.65 15.08
N ARG A 70 -4.35 0.66 14.78
CA ARG A 70 -4.21 -0.71 15.29
C ARG A 70 -3.46 -1.59 14.31
N ALA A 71 -2.70 -2.55 14.82
CA ALA A 71 -2.04 -3.55 14.03
C ALA A 71 -1.92 -4.88 14.79
N TRP A 72 -1.75 -5.99 14.07
CA TRP A 72 -1.29 -7.25 14.67
C TRP A 72 0.21 -7.40 14.44
N LEU A 73 0.97 -7.61 15.51
CA LEU A 73 2.32 -8.14 15.42
C LEU A 73 2.28 -9.64 15.69
N THR A 74 2.71 -10.43 14.72
CA THR A 74 2.88 -11.87 14.84
C THR A 74 4.34 -12.24 14.58
N ARG A 75 4.88 -13.20 15.33
CA ARG A 75 6.24 -13.69 15.18
C ARG A 75 6.36 -15.14 15.63
N PRO A 76 7.37 -15.89 15.13
CA PRO A 76 7.61 -17.26 15.60
C PRO A 76 7.78 -17.29 17.12
N ALA A 77 7.09 -18.21 17.79
CA ALA A 77 7.18 -18.36 19.25
C ALA A 77 8.55 -18.87 19.67
N GLY A 78 9.07 -18.33 20.78
CA GLY A 78 10.32 -18.81 21.39
C GLY A 78 11.60 -18.33 20.67
N VAL A 79 11.51 -17.54 19.63
CA VAL A 79 12.65 -16.93 18.96
C VAL A 79 13.10 -15.70 19.74
N THR A 80 14.39 -15.64 20.08
CA THR A 80 15.00 -14.56 20.89
C THR A 80 15.80 -13.56 20.05
N GLU A 81 16.18 -13.95 18.85
CA GLU A 81 16.93 -13.09 17.92
C GLU A 81 16.00 -12.02 17.31
N ASP A 82 16.60 -10.90 16.90
CA ASP A 82 15.90 -9.87 16.15
C ASP A 82 15.63 -10.34 14.71
N LEU A 83 14.36 -10.38 14.34
CA LEU A 83 13.90 -10.91 13.05
C LEU A 83 13.71 -9.79 12.02
N PRO A 84 13.98 -10.06 10.73
CA PRO A 84 13.47 -9.21 9.67
C PRO A 84 11.95 -9.07 9.78
N ILE A 85 11.41 -7.92 9.42
CA ILE A 85 9.98 -7.66 9.54
C ILE A 85 9.33 -7.38 8.21
N ILE A 86 8.14 -7.96 8.01
CA ILE A 86 7.24 -7.58 6.94
C ILE A 86 6.14 -6.69 7.50
N VAL A 87 6.01 -5.49 6.96
CA VAL A 87 4.86 -4.60 7.20
C VAL A 87 3.86 -4.82 6.08
N GLU A 88 2.70 -5.41 6.42
CA GLU A 88 1.63 -5.71 5.48
C GLU A 88 0.47 -4.74 5.69
N PHE A 89 -0.11 -4.29 4.58
CA PHE A 89 -1.27 -3.40 4.54
C PHE A 89 -2.51 -4.15 4.06
N GLN A 90 -3.70 -3.50 4.13
CA GLN A 90 -4.98 -4.11 3.78
C GLN A 90 -5.48 -3.66 2.40
N GLY A 91 -6.15 -4.57 1.70
CA GLY A 91 -6.93 -4.28 0.51
C GLY A 91 -8.13 -3.36 0.82
N TYR A 92 -8.68 -2.73 -0.21
CA TYR A 92 -9.80 -1.79 -0.09
C TYR A 92 -11.01 -2.43 0.61
N GLY A 93 -11.52 -1.75 1.64
CA GLY A 93 -12.69 -2.19 2.40
C GLY A 93 -12.43 -3.29 3.43
N GLY A 94 -11.22 -3.87 3.47
CA GLY A 94 -10.81 -4.84 4.46
C GLY A 94 -10.24 -4.21 5.73
N GLY A 95 -10.17 -4.99 6.81
CA GLY A 95 -9.54 -4.64 8.07
C GLY A 95 -8.59 -5.72 8.55
N ARG A 96 -7.89 -5.47 9.66
CA ARG A 96 -6.88 -6.40 10.18
C ARG A 96 -7.40 -7.78 10.59
N GLY A 97 -8.72 -7.93 10.75
CA GLY A 97 -9.37 -9.19 11.12
C GLY A 97 -8.81 -9.83 12.38
N PHE A 98 -8.80 -11.15 12.41
CA PHE A 98 -8.18 -11.92 13.48
C PHE A 98 -6.71 -12.23 13.18
N ALA A 99 -5.87 -12.25 14.21
CA ALA A 99 -4.44 -12.47 14.07
C ALA A 99 -4.06 -13.81 13.39
N HIS A 100 -4.91 -14.82 13.50
CA HIS A 100 -4.67 -16.15 12.90
C HIS A 100 -4.93 -16.21 11.38
N GLU A 101 -5.51 -15.19 10.77
CA GLU A 101 -5.82 -15.19 9.34
C GLU A 101 -4.59 -14.97 8.44
N ARG A 102 -3.52 -14.39 8.99
CA ARG A 102 -2.31 -14.01 8.24
C ARG A 102 -1.04 -14.54 8.88
N LEU A 103 -0.85 -15.87 8.80
CA LEU A 103 0.28 -16.57 9.45
C LEU A 103 1.41 -16.99 8.48
N GLY A 104 1.32 -16.64 7.21
CA GLY A 104 2.33 -17.05 6.22
C GLY A 104 3.73 -16.54 6.58
N TRP A 105 3.89 -15.26 6.85
CA TRP A 105 5.16 -14.64 7.20
C TRP A 105 5.75 -15.15 8.52
N PRO A 106 5.02 -15.23 9.65
CA PRO A 106 5.59 -15.76 10.89
C PRO A 106 5.92 -17.26 10.78
N ASN A 107 5.17 -18.05 9.99
CA ASN A 107 5.52 -19.44 9.73
C ASN A 107 6.78 -19.59 8.87
N ALA A 108 7.14 -18.59 8.08
CA ALA A 108 8.37 -18.54 7.31
C ALA A 108 9.57 -18.00 8.11
N GLY A 109 9.38 -17.62 9.39
CA GLY A 109 10.45 -17.18 10.28
C GLY A 109 10.62 -15.66 10.41
N TYR A 110 9.69 -14.86 9.88
CA TYR A 110 9.74 -13.40 9.93
C TYR A 110 8.83 -12.83 11.04
N ALA A 111 9.18 -11.66 11.56
CA ALA A 111 8.20 -10.83 12.24
C ALA A 111 7.23 -10.23 11.20
N HIS A 112 5.97 -10.08 11.56
CA HIS A 112 4.95 -9.58 10.64
C HIS A 112 4.06 -8.57 11.35
N LEU A 113 4.01 -7.35 10.86
CA LEU A 113 3.13 -6.27 11.34
C LEU A 113 2.02 -6.03 10.30
N LEU A 114 0.80 -6.47 10.61
CA LEU A 114 -0.38 -6.25 9.78
C LEU A 114 -1.12 -4.99 10.23
N MET A 115 -0.98 -3.89 9.49
CA MET A 115 -1.62 -2.61 9.79
C MET A 115 -3.11 -2.64 9.41
N ASP A 116 -3.95 -2.15 10.30
CA ASP A 116 -5.37 -1.89 10.03
C ASP A 116 -5.56 -0.58 9.24
N SER A 117 -6.55 -0.54 8.36
CA SER A 117 -6.87 0.66 7.58
C SER A 117 -7.92 1.50 8.29
N ARG A 118 -7.59 2.76 8.65
CA ARG A 118 -8.54 3.68 9.31
C ARG A 118 -9.86 3.77 8.57
N GLY A 119 -10.98 3.66 9.29
CA GLY A 119 -12.33 3.82 8.76
C GLY A 119 -12.77 2.77 7.74
N GLN A 120 -11.99 1.71 7.55
CA GLN A 120 -12.31 0.57 6.70
C GLN A 120 -12.59 -0.70 7.54
N GLY A 121 -12.79 -1.86 6.89
CA GLY A 121 -13.04 -3.13 7.58
C GLY A 121 -14.50 -3.56 7.59
N GLY A 122 -15.38 -2.90 6.82
CA GLY A 122 -16.81 -3.23 6.78
C GLY A 122 -17.27 -3.96 5.53
N ASN A 123 -16.40 -4.19 4.54
CA ASN A 123 -16.84 -4.74 3.24
C ASN A 123 -16.54 -6.23 3.07
N TRP A 124 -15.46 -6.72 3.67
CA TRP A 124 -15.05 -8.12 3.59
C TRP A 124 -14.06 -8.47 4.72
N GLY A 125 -13.77 -9.76 4.87
CA GLY A 125 -12.89 -10.26 5.93
C GLY A 125 -13.60 -10.27 7.29
N SER A 126 -12.83 -10.18 8.36
CA SER A 126 -13.30 -10.32 9.74
C SER A 126 -13.32 -9.01 10.53
N GLY A 127 -13.30 -7.89 9.82
CA GLY A 127 -13.47 -6.56 10.41
C GLY A 127 -12.20 -5.76 10.60
N GLY A 128 -12.36 -4.49 10.98
CA GLY A 128 -11.31 -3.55 11.34
C GLY A 128 -11.62 -2.86 12.66
N ASP A 129 -10.59 -2.35 13.32
CA ASP A 129 -10.68 -1.75 14.68
C ASP A 129 -10.16 -0.31 14.74
N THR A 130 -9.79 0.27 13.59
CA THR A 130 -9.22 1.61 13.52
C THR A 130 -10.25 2.60 12.97
N PRO A 131 -10.81 3.50 13.79
CA PRO A 131 -11.72 4.54 13.31
C PRO A 131 -10.96 5.62 12.52
N ASP A 132 -11.65 6.28 11.58
CA ASP A 132 -11.20 7.56 11.02
C ASP A 132 -12.04 8.70 11.61
N PRO A 133 -11.51 9.52 12.52
CA PRO A 133 -12.27 10.61 13.16
C PRO A 133 -12.39 11.85 12.28
N VAL A 134 -11.81 11.86 11.08
CA VAL A 134 -11.82 13.02 10.18
C VAL A 134 -12.99 12.94 9.22
N GLY A 135 -13.82 13.97 9.21
CA GLY A 135 -14.90 14.14 8.23
C GLY A 135 -14.40 14.69 6.89
N SER A 136 -15.23 14.60 5.86
CA SER A 136 -15.01 15.20 4.55
C SER A 136 -16.29 15.83 4.00
N GLY A 137 -16.15 16.62 2.93
CA GLY A 137 -17.29 17.18 2.18
C GLY A 137 -18.08 16.10 1.39
N PRO A 138 -18.91 16.52 0.41
CA PRO A 138 -19.69 15.59 -0.41
C PRO A 138 -18.78 14.57 -1.12
N HIS A 139 -19.13 13.29 -1.02
CA HIS A 139 -18.40 12.19 -1.65
C HIS A 139 -19.33 11.02 -2.01
N THR A 140 -18.88 10.16 -2.89
CA THR A 140 -19.55 8.87 -3.18
C THR A 140 -19.24 7.89 -2.02
N PRO A 141 -20.19 6.99 -1.64
CA PRO A 141 -19.90 5.96 -0.65
C PRO A 141 -18.63 5.18 -0.98
N GLY A 142 -17.74 5.08 0.01
CA GLY A 142 -16.37 4.58 -0.10
C GLY A 142 -15.37 5.69 0.26
N VAL A 143 -14.09 5.47 -0.04
CA VAL A 143 -13.04 6.42 0.38
C VAL A 143 -12.31 7.12 -0.77
N MET A 144 -12.56 6.72 -2.02
CA MET A 144 -11.86 7.28 -3.20
C MET A 144 -12.13 8.76 -3.44
N THR A 145 -13.31 9.23 -3.06
CA THR A 145 -13.72 10.62 -3.24
C THR A 145 -13.81 11.40 -1.93
N MET A 146 -13.45 10.78 -0.81
CA MET A 146 -13.50 11.41 0.50
C MET A 146 -12.42 12.48 0.62
N GLY A 147 -12.85 13.76 0.59
CA GLY A 147 -11.95 14.93 0.57
C GLY A 147 -11.32 15.20 -0.81
N ILE A 148 -11.92 14.75 -1.92
CA ILE A 148 -11.36 14.85 -3.29
C ILE A 148 -11.13 16.30 -3.77
N GLU A 149 -11.73 17.28 -3.10
CA GLU A 149 -11.60 18.70 -3.45
C GLU A 149 -10.22 19.28 -3.09
N SER A 150 -9.49 18.63 -2.16
CA SER A 150 -8.19 19.11 -1.68
C SER A 150 -7.27 17.95 -1.31
N PRO A 151 -6.00 17.94 -1.74
CA PRO A 151 -5.05 16.92 -1.32
C PRO A 151 -4.79 16.93 0.20
N HIS A 152 -4.99 18.08 0.86
CA HIS A 152 -4.85 18.19 2.32
C HIS A 152 -5.95 17.45 3.09
N ASP A 153 -7.15 17.31 2.51
CA ASP A 153 -8.31 16.71 3.16
C ASP A 153 -8.56 15.28 2.71
N HIS A 154 -7.87 14.83 1.66
CA HIS A 154 -8.13 13.53 1.07
C HIS A 154 -7.79 12.38 2.02
N TYR A 155 -8.63 11.34 2.00
CA TYR A 155 -8.48 10.13 2.82
C TYR A 155 -7.10 9.48 2.67
N TYR A 156 -6.60 9.31 1.44
CA TYR A 156 -5.32 8.65 1.21
C TYR A 156 -4.10 9.43 1.69
N ARG A 157 -4.17 10.75 1.85
CA ARG A 157 -3.11 11.49 2.56
C ARG A 157 -2.91 10.92 3.97
N ARG A 158 -4.01 10.64 4.68
CA ARG A 158 -3.99 10.09 6.03
C ARG A 158 -3.50 8.65 6.04
N LEU A 159 -4.05 7.80 5.16
CA LEU A 159 -3.71 6.38 5.11
C LEU A 159 -2.26 6.12 4.70
N PHE A 160 -1.72 6.87 3.73
CA PHE A 160 -0.32 6.74 3.34
C PHE A 160 0.63 7.19 4.47
N THR A 161 0.26 8.26 5.18
CA THR A 161 0.98 8.68 6.37
C THR A 161 0.96 7.62 7.47
N ASP A 162 -0.18 6.93 7.68
CA ASP A 162 -0.26 5.81 8.61
C ASP A 162 0.68 4.67 8.21
N GLY A 163 0.80 4.38 6.91
CA GLY A 163 1.74 3.40 6.39
C GLY A 163 3.20 3.75 6.71
N VAL A 164 3.60 5.01 6.57
CA VAL A 164 4.93 5.48 6.99
C VAL A 164 5.12 5.30 8.50
N ARG A 165 4.13 5.69 9.31
CA ARG A 165 4.18 5.53 10.77
C ARG A 165 4.21 4.06 11.20
N ALA A 166 3.57 3.16 10.45
CA ALA A 166 3.67 1.72 10.69
C ALA A 166 5.10 1.19 10.52
N VAL A 167 5.84 1.69 9.52
CA VAL A 167 7.28 1.36 9.36
C VAL A 167 8.09 1.93 10.52
N GLU A 168 7.84 3.17 10.92
CA GLU A 168 8.51 3.79 12.09
C GLU A 168 8.24 2.98 13.37
N ALA A 169 7.00 2.53 13.58
CA ALA A 169 6.63 1.65 14.69
C ALA A 169 7.34 0.30 14.60
N ALA A 170 7.32 -0.34 13.42
CA ALA A 170 7.96 -1.64 13.19
C ALA A 170 9.43 -1.63 13.57
N ARG A 171 10.15 -0.56 13.27
CA ARG A 171 11.58 -0.41 13.59
C ARG A 171 11.89 -0.32 15.07
N THR A 172 10.91 -0.04 15.91
CA THR A 172 11.09 0.10 17.37
C THR A 172 10.49 -1.07 18.15
N LEU A 173 9.90 -2.05 17.45
CA LEU A 173 9.32 -3.23 18.10
C LEU A 173 10.39 -4.14 18.69
N PRO A 174 10.17 -4.72 19.88
CA PRO A 174 11.11 -5.64 20.48
C PRO A 174 11.26 -6.94 19.66
N GLY A 175 12.50 -7.41 19.49
CA GLY A 175 12.82 -8.62 18.73
C GLY A 175 12.63 -8.47 17.21
N VAL A 176 12.77 -7.24 16.70
CA VAL A 176 12.72 -6.90 15.29
C VAL A 176 14.02 -6.23 14.87
N ASP A 177 14.61 -6.68 13.77
CA ASP A 177 15.66 -5.96 13.08
C ASP A 177 15.06 -4.87 12.18
N GLY A 178 14.98 -3.68 12.72
CA GLY A 178 14.42 -2.51 12.04
C GLY A 178 15.18 -2.05 10.79
N THR A 179 16.34 -2.65 10.48
CA THR A 179 17.09 -2.38 9.23
C THR A 179 16.65 -3.29 8.07
N ARG A 180 15.96 -4.40 8.37
CA ARG A 180 15.49 -5.39 7.38
C ARG A 180 13.98 -5.36 7.29
N VAL A 181 13.43 -4.26 6.74
CA VAL A 181 12.00 -4.04 6.58
C VAL A 181 11.57 -4.34 5.15
N GLY A 182 10.66 -5.29 4.98
CA GLY A 182 9.94 -5.55 3.73
C GLY A 182 8.50 -5.04 3.80
N LEU A 183 7.93 -4.68 2.66
CA LEU A 183 6.53 -4.28 2.51
C LEU A 183 5.78 -5.33 1.69
N ALA A 184 4.54 -5.68 2.09
CA ALA A 184 3.72 -6.66 1.40
C ALA A 184 2.24 -6.23 1.30
N GLY A 185 1.51 -6.89 0.39
CA GLY A 185 0.06 -6.76 0.21
C GLY A 185 -0.36 -6.42 -1.21
N GLY A 186 -1.62 -6.70 -1.53
CA GLY A 186 -2.18 -6.53 -2.87
C GLY A 186 -3.22 -5.41 -2.96
N SER A 187 -3.51 -4.98 -4.19
CA SER A 187 -4.54 -3.98 -4.46
C SER A 187 -4.26 -2.65 -3.75
N GLN A 188 -5.15 -2.14 -2.92
CA GLN A 188 -4.92 -0.94 -2.10
C GLN A 188 -3.62 -1.04 -1.29
N ALA A 189 -3.35 -2.22 -0.72
CA ALA A 189 -2.10 -2.45 0.01
C ALA A 189 -0.87 -2.29 -0.89
N GLY A 190 -0.95 -2.69 -2.16
CA GLY A 190 0.09 -2.44 -3.17
C GLY A 190 0.33 -0.96 -3.41
N GLY A 191 -0.74 -0.16 -3.53
CA GLY A 191 -0.65 1.30 -3.66
C GLY A 191 -0.06 1.97 -2.42
N ILE A 192 -0.45 1.52 -1.21
CA ILE A 192 0.16 2.00 0.05
C ILE A 192 1.65 1.68 0.10
N GLN A 193 2.06 0.47 -0.32
CA GLN A 193 3.47 0.10 -0.41
C GLN A 193 4.26 1.04 -1.30
N LEU A 194 3.72 1.39 -2.48
CA LEU A 194 4.38 2.32 -3.41
C LEU A 194 4.56 3.69 -2.75
N ALA A 195 3.53 4.18 -2.05
CA ALA A 195 3.62 5.43 -1.31
C ALA A 195 4.69 5.36 -0.21
N VAL A 196 4.68 4.30 0.60
CA VAL A 196 5.67 4.12 1.68
C VAL A 196 7.08 3.95 1.11
N ALA A 197 7.27 3.14 0.06
CA ALA A 197 8.59 2.95 -0.56
C ALA A 197 9.13 4.24 -1.21
N GLY A 198 8.24 5.12 -1.70
CA GLY A 198 8.62 6.42 -2.23
C GLY A 198 8.96 7.46 -1.15
N LEU A 199 8.36 7.35 0.04
CA LEU A 199 8.52 8.29 1.16
C LEU A 199 9.59 7.86 2.18
N VAL A 200 9.92 6.57 2.23
CA VAL A 200 10.89 5.96 3.17
C VAL A 200 12.02 5.31 2.37
N PRO A 201 13.17 5.98 2.21
CA PRO A 201 14.20 5.59 1.24
C PRO A 201 15.01 4.33 1.61
N ASP A 202 14.94 3.87 2.84
CA ASP A 202 15.73 2.77 3.41
C ASP A 202 14.90 1.50 3.68
N ILE A 203 13.83 1.29 2.91
CA ILE A 203 13.10 0.02 2.85
C ILE A 203 13.95 -0.99 2.07
N LEU A 204 14.08 -2.22 2.60
CA LEU A 204 14.83 -3.29 1.96
C LEU A 204 14.11 -3.81 0.71
N ALA A 205 12.81 -4.08 0.83
CA ALA A 205 12.02 -4.73 -0.21
C ALA A 205 10.58 -4.20 -0.26
N ALA A 206 10.01 -4.12 -1.47
CA ALA A 206 8.59 -3.86 -1.69
C ALA A 206 8.00 -4.94 -2.61
N MET A 207 6.89 -5.55 -2.22
CA MET A 207 6.23 -6.64 -2.94
C MET A 207 4.79 -6.27 -3.30
N PRO A 208 4.56 -5.25 -4.15
CA PRO A 208 3.22 -4.80 -4.49
C PRO A 208 2.55 -5.76 -5.47
N ASP A 209 1.50 -6.44 -5.02
CA ASP A 209 0.69 -7.30 -5.87
C ASP A 209 -0.46 -6.53 -6.48
N VAL A 210 -0.63 -6.62 -7.81
CA VAL A 210 -1.70 -5.94 -8.56
C VAL A 210 -2.02 -4.55 -7.97
N PRO A 211 -1.04 -3.63 -7.83
CA PRO A 211 -1.22 -2.41 -7.06
C PRO A 211 -2.31 -1.52 -7.61
N PHE A 212 -3.24 -1.13 -6.72
CA PHE A 212 -4.28 -0.13 -6.94
C PHE A 212 -3.71 1.28 -6.74
N LEU A 213 -4.47 2.32 -7.00
CA LEU A 213 -4.09 3.73 -6.80
C LEU A 213 -2.98 4.21 -7.74
N CYS A 214 -2.85 3.61 -8.91
CA CYS A 214 -1.84 3.94 -9.92
C CYS A 214 -2.50 4.48 -11.18
N HIS A 215 -1.92 5.57 -11.73
CA HIS A 215 -2.35 6.18 -12.99
C HIS A 215 -3.88 6.40 -13.06
N TYR A 216 -4.39 7.14 -12.07
CA TYR A 216 -5.83 7.34 -11.86
C TYR A 216 -6.60 7.75 -13.11
N ARG A 217 -6.04 8.68 -13.92
CA ARG A 217 -6.72 9.16 -15.11
C ARG A 217 -7.04 8.02 -16.07
N ARG A 218 -6.04 7.20 -16.37
CA ARG A 218 -6.24 6.03 -17.23
C ARG A 218 -7.19 5.01 -16.61
N ALA A 219 -7.02 4.72 -15.33
CA ALA A 219 -7.86 3.73 -14.66
C ALA A 219 -9.34 4.06 -14.81
N VAL A 220 -9.76 5.29 -14.49
CA VAL A 220 -11.18 5.71 -14.59
C VAL A 220 -11.70 5.79 -16.02
N GLU A 221 -10.83 5.81 -17.02
CA GLU A 221 -11.20 5.84 -18.44
C GLU A 221 -11.39 4.45 -19.04
N ILE A 222 -10.80 3.39 -18.44
CA ILE A 222 -10.81 2.04 -19.03
C ILE A 222 -11.49 0.98 -18.17
N THR A 223 -11.88 1.28 -16.92
CA THR A 223 -12.65 0.34 -16.09
C THR A 223 -13.88 0.99 -15.49
N ASP A 224 -14.98 0.22 -15.48
CA ASP A 224 -16.23 0.57 -14.79
C ASP A 224 -16.28 -0.02 -13.37
N ASP A 225 -15.32 -0.85 -13.00
CA ASP A 225 -15.29 -1.55 -11.72
C ASP A 225 -14.92 -0.62 -10.55
N PHE A 226 -15.41 -1.01 -9.39
CA PHE A 226 -15.07 -0.33 -8.13
C PHE A 226 -13.76 -0.88 -7.57
N PRO A 227 -12.97 0.00 -6.89
CA PRO A 227 -13.31 1.35 -6.38
C PRO A 227 -13.08 2.53 -7.35
N TYR A 228 -12.43 2.37 -8.51
CA TYR A 228 -12.26 3.50 -9.45
C TYR A 228 -13.60 4.10 -9.88
N GLY A 229 -14.65 3.28 -9.98
CA GLY A 229 -16.02 3.71 -10.28
C GLY A 229 -16.60 4.74 -9.31
N GLU A 230 -16.07 4.89 -8.10
CA GLU A 230 -16.47 5.97 -7.18
C GLU A 230 -16.12 7.35 -7.75
N ILE A 231 -14.95 7.47 -8.39
CA ILE A 231 -14.50 8.72 -9.01
C ILE A 231 -15.40 9.09 -10.19
N THR A 232 -15.70 8.13 -11.07
CA THR A 232 -16.58 8.39 -12.21
C THR A 232 -17.99 8.76 -11.77
N ARG A 233 -18.54 8.13 -10.73
CA ARG A 233 -19.82 8.49 -10.14
C ARG A 233 -19.83 9.90 -9.58
N TYR A 234 -18.82 10.28 -8.82
CA TYR A 234 -18.69 11.63 -8.29
C TYR A 234 -18.66 12.66 -9.42
N LEU A 235 -17.81 12.46 -10.42
CA LEU A 235 -17.63 13.39 -11.54
C LEU A 235 -18.83 13.44 -12.48
N SER A 236 -19.66 12.39 -12.55
CA SER A 236 -20.91 12.42 -13.33
C SER A 236 -21.95 13.42 -12.76
N VAL A 237 -21.87 13.68 -11.45
CA VAL A 237 -22.70 14.67 -10.74
C VAL A 237 -21.98 16.01 -10.66
N HIS A 238 -20.73 16.02 -10.20
CA HIS A 238 -19.91 17.22 -10.01
C HIS A 238 -19.04 17.50 -11.24
N ARG A 239 -19.66 17.74 -12.39
CA ARG A 239 -18.98 17.85 -13.71
C ARG A 239 -17.91 18.92 -13.80
N GLN A 240 -18.05 20.01 -13.04
CA GLN A 240 -17.08 21.09 -12.96
C GLN A 240 -15.85 20.76 -12.13
N MET A 241 -15.83 19.62 -11.43
CA MET A 241 -14.76 19.24 -10.51
C MET A 241 -13.67 18.37 -11.15
N VAL A 242 -13.73 18.09 -12.44
CA VAL A 242 -12.80 17.16 -13.11
C VAL A 242 -11.35 17.58 -12.86
N ASP A 243 -10.99 18.81 -13.17
CA ASP A 243 -9.60 19.28 -13.02
C ASP A 243 -9.16 19.31 -11.55
N THR A 244 -10.04 19.76 -10.64
CA THR A 244 -9.77 19.76 -9.21
C THR A 244 -9.54 18.34 -8.66
N ALA A 245 -10.40 17.40 -9.03
CA ALA A 245 -10.29 16.01 -8.59
C ALA A 245 -8.99 15.36 -9.07
N PHE A 246 -8.66 15.47 -10.36
CA PHE A 246 -7.41 14.89 -10.86
C PHE A 246 -6.16 15.61 -10.37
N ARG A 247 -6.23 16.92 -10.09
CA ARG A 247 -5.16 17.62 -9.38
C ARG A 247 -4.96 17.04 -7.98
N THR A 248 -6.03 16.82 -7.21
CA THR A 248 -5.94 16.19 -5.89
C THR A 248 -5.36 14.78 -5.98
N LEU A 249 -5.88 13.96 -6.90
CA LEU A 249 -5.43 12.58 -7.09
C LEU A 249 -3.97 12.48 -7.55
N SER A 250 -3.42 13.49 -8.24
CA SER A 250 -2.02 13.48 -8.66
C SER A 250 -1.02 13.53 -7.49
N TYR A 251 -1.41 14.09 -6.33
CA TYR A 251 -0.61 14.00 -5.09
C TYR A 251 -0.60 12.60 -4.48
N LEU A 252 -1.51 11.74 -4.91
CA LEU A 252 -1.78 10.42 -4.33
C LEU A 252 -1.50 9.28 -5.31
N ASP A 253 -1.05 9.61 -6.52
CA ASP A 253 -0.84 8.61 -7.57
C ASP A 253 0.39 7.74 -7.27
N GLY A 254 0.18 6.43 -7.23
CA GLY A 254 1.21 5.43 -6.98
C GLY A 254 2.40 5.51 -7.94
N VAL A 255 2.20 6.00 -9.18
CA VAL A 255 3.28 6.20 -10.15
C VAL A 255 4.25 7.27 -9.68
N ASN A 256 3.76 8.38 -9.11
CA ASN A 256 4.60 9.46 -8.62
C ASN A 256 5.45 9.03 -7.41
N PHE A 257 4.91 8.16 -6.54
CA PHE A 257 5.69 7.54 -5.47
C PHE A 257 6.69 6.51 -6.01
N ALA A 258 6.26 5.66 -6.96
CA ALA A 258 7.12 4.65 -7.57
C ALA A 258 8.41 5.25 -8.17
N ARG A 259 8.34 6.43 -8.77
CA ARG A 259 9.51 7.18 -9.29
C ARG A 259 10.58 7.42 -8.22
N ARG A 260 10.17 7.58 -6.94
CA ARG A 260 11.03 7.89 -5.79
C ARG A 260 11.56 6.66 -5.05
N ALA A 261 10.94 5.51 -5.28
CA ALA A 261 11.28 4.29 -4.56
C ALA A 261 12.74 3.86 -4.78
N ARG A 262 13.35 3.30 -3.74
CA ARG A 262 14.75 2.80 -3.75
C ARG A 262 14.86 1.34 -3.35
N ALA A 263 13.81 0.78 -2.75
CA ALA A 263 13.75 -0.61 -2.32
C ALA A 263 13.86 -1.55 -3.53
N ALA A 264 14.46 -2.72 -3.36
CA ALA A 264 14.27 -3.80 -4.32
C ALA A 264 12.77 -4.12 -4.46
N ALA A 265 12.28 -4.47 -5.65
CA ALA A 265 10.84 -4.67 -5.83
C ALA A 265 10.50 -5.92 -6.64
N LEU A 266 9.47 -6.64 -6.15
CA LEU A 266 8.83 -7.75 -6.86
C LEU A 266 7.35 -7.44 -7.03
N PHE A 267 6.96 -7.02 -8.22
CA PHE A 267 5.56 -6.76 -8.57
C PHE A 267 4.84 -8.02 -9.04
N SER A 268 3.52 -8.03 -8.96
CA SER A 268 2.69 -8.90 -9.78
C SER A 268 1.67 -8.09 -10.60
N VAL A 269 1.30 -8.66 -11.75
CA VAL A 269 0.24 -8.13 -12.60
C VAL A 269 -0.62 -9.27 -13.14
N ALA A 270 -1.94 -9.11 -13.13
CA ALA A 270 -2.88 -10.04 -13.70
C ALA A 270 -3.51 -9.44 -14.96
N LEU A 271 -3.34 -10.10 -16.12
CA LEU A 271 -3.65 -9.47 -17.41
C LEU A 271 -5.17 -9.39 -17.72
N MET A 272 -6.01 -10.02 -16.88
CA MET A 272 -7.48 -9.94 -16.99
C MET A 272 -8.10 -9.22 -15.79
N ASP A 273 -7.31 -8.45 -15.03
CA ASP A 273 -7.78 -7.73 -13.84
C ASP A 273 -8.59 -6.47 -14.23
N PRO A 274 -9.90 -6.42 -13.94
CA PRO A 274 -10.71 -5.25 -14.24
C PRO A 274 -10.69 -4.20 -13.13
N ILE A 275 -10.21 -4.54 -11.94
CA ILE A 275 -10.17 -3.66 -10.76
C ILE A 275 -8.91 -2.82 -10.77
N CYS A 276 -7.75 -3.46 -11.01
CA CYS A 276 -6.47 -2.80 -11.20
C CYS A 276 -5.98 -3.05 -12.64
N PRO A 277 -6.39 -2.22 -13.61
CA PRO A 277 -6.06 -2.45 -15.02
C PRO A 277 -4.55 -2.68 -15.22
N PRO A 278 -4.15 -3.71 -15.97
CA PRO A 278 -2.73 -4.08 -16.11
C PRO A 278 -1.82 -2.93 -16.53
N SER A 279 -2.26 -2.07 -17.46
CA SER A 279 -1.47 -0.91 -17.89
C SER A 279 -1.18 0.10 -16.77
N THR A 280 -2.04 0.18 -15.74
CA THR A 280 -1.80 1.06 -14.58
C THR A 280 -0.75 0.49 -13.65
N VAL A 281 -0.72 -0.84 -13.50
CA VAL A 281 0.34 -1.58 -12.78
C VAL A 281 1.68 -1.42 -13.49
N TYR A 282 1.71 -1.61 -14.82
CA TYR A 282 2.91 -1.40 -15.61
C TYR A 282 3.41 0.05 -15.61
N ALA A 283 2.51 1.03 -15.58
CA ALA A 283 2.91 2.42 -15.41
C ALA A 283 3.72 2.62 -14.13
N ALA A 284 3.24 2.09 -12.98
CA ALA A 284 3.98 2.16 -11.73
C ALA A 284 5.30 1.37 -11.80
N PHE A 285 5.28 0.13 -12.31
CA PHE A 285 6.48 -0.70 -12.46
C PHE A 285 7.54 -0.06 -13.35
N ASN A 286 7.16 0.44 -14.53
CA ASN A 286 8.12 1.00 -15.49
C ASN A 286 8.77 2.29 -14.97
N HIS A 287 8.04 3.09 -14.18
CA HIS A 287 8.57 4.29 -13.53
C HIS A 287 9.27 4.02 -12.18
N TYR A 288 9.17 2.81 -11.62
CA TYR A 288 9.74 2.49 -10.32
C TYR A 288 11.25 2.71 -10.28
N GLY A 289 11.70 3.50 -9.31
CA GLY A 289 13.11 3.83 -9.11
C GLY A 289 13.70 4.84 -10.12
N GLU A 290 12.87 5.53 -10.89
CA GLU A 290 13.33 6.45 -11.94
C GLU A 290 14.29 7.54 -11.45
N LEU A 291 13.98 8.18 -10.32
CA LEU A 291 14.83 9.23 -9.77
C LEU A 291 16.16 8.69 -9.21
N ALA A 292 16.15 7.49 -8.64
CA ALA A 292 17.38 6.82 -8.20
C ALA A 292 18.22 6.35 -9.40
N ALA A 293 17.58 5.85 -10.46
CA ALA A 293 18.24 5.46 -11.71
C ALA A 293 18.96 6.64 -12.39
N ALA A 294 18.34 7.83 -12.37
CA ALA A 294 18.96 9.05 -12.88
C ALA A 294 20.24 9.45 -12.11
N GLN A 295 20.41 8.94 -10.88
CA GLN A 295 21.60 9.10 -10.04
C GLN A 295 22.57 7.90 -10.13
N GLY A 296 22.32 6.93 -11.03
CA GLY A 296 23.11 5.71 -11.16
C GLY A 296 22.85 4.65 -10.08
N GLN A 297 21.73 4.75 -9.37
CA GLN A 297 21.34 3.89 -8.22
C GLN A 297 19.99 3.20 -8.46
N ALA A 298 19.77 2.69 -9.68
CA ALA A 298 18.53 1.98 -10.00
C ALA A 298 18.31 0.79 -9.06
N PRO A 299 17.15 0.69 -8.39
CA PRO A 299 16.82 -0.50 -7.61
C PRO A 299 16.61 -1.72 -8.52
N ALA A 300 16.93 -2.90 -8.01
CA ALA A 300 16.52 -4.15 -8.65
C ALA A 300 14.99 -4.24 -8.63
N LYS A 301 14.38 -4.60 -9.76
CA LYS A 301 12.93 -4.80 -9.84
C LYS A 301 12.56 -5.88 -10.83
N ASP A 302 11.52 -6.63 -10.52
CA ASP A 302 10.93 -7.64 -11.38
C ASP A 302 9.42 -7.61 -11.30
N ILE A 303 8.72 -8.13 -12.32
CA ILE A 303 7.27 -8.22 -12.39
C ILE A 303 6.84 -9.61 -12.87
N VAL A 304 5.96 -10.25 -12.11
CA VAL A 304 5.39 -11.56 -12.45
C VAL A 304 4.05 -11.36 -13.15
N GLU A 305 3.95 -11.85 -14.37
CA GLU A 305 2.72 -11.79 -15.18
C GLU A 305 1.85 -13.02 -14.94
N TYR A 306 0.55 -12.80 -14.67
CA TYR A 306 -0.49 -13.82 -14.56
C TYR A 306 -1.50 -13.67 -15.70
N PRO A 307 -1.29 -14.36 -16.85
CA PRO A 307 -2.02 -14.05 -18.09
C PRO A 307 -3.52 -14.31 -18.03
N PHE A 308 -3.97 -15.28 -17.22
CA PHE A 308 -5.38 -15.71 -17.16
C PHE A 308 -6.03 -15.44 -15.81
N ASN A 309 -5.35 -14.68 -14.94
CA ASN A 309 -5.85 -14.31 -13.63
C ASN A 309 -6.51 -12.94 -13.67
N GLN A 310 -7.40 -12.71 -12.71
CA GLN A 310 -8.06 -11.44 -12.44
C GLN A 310 -7.43 -10.77 -11.22
N HIS A 311 -8.23 -10.12 -10.38
CA HIS A 311 -7.74 -9.33 -9.26
C HIS A 311 -7.04 -10.14 -8.15
N GLU A 312 -7.15 -11.45 -8.15
CA GLU A 312 -6.42 -12.31 -7.20
C GLU A 312 -4.89 -12.34 -7.41
N GLY A 313 -4.40 -11.88 -8.57
CA GLY A 313 -3.01 -11.55 -8.82
C GLY A 313 -1.99 -12.65 -8.59
N GLY A 314 -2.32 -13.93 -8.86
CA GLY A 314 -1.45 -15.08 -8.62
C GLY A 314 -1.58 -15.68 -7.21
N SER A 315 -2.17 -14.97 -6.24
CA SER A 315 -2.55 -15.50 -4.91
C SER A 315 -1.43 -16.32 -4.25
N ALA A 316 -1.67 -17.61 -3.91
CA ALA A 316 -0.70 -18.47 -3.25
C ALA A 316 0.59 -18.71 -4.06
N HIS A 317 0.50 -18.71 -5.40
CA HIS A 317 1.69 -18.84 -6.26
C HIS A 317 2.60 -17.61 -6.18
N GLN A 318 2.00 -16.43 -6.10
CA GLN A 318 2.76 -15.19 -5.93
C GLN A 318 3.37 -15.14 -4.52
N PHE A 319 2.62 -15.53 -3.49
CA PHE A 319 3.14 -15.58 -2.12
C PHE A 319 4.35 -16.52 -1.98
N GLU A 320 4.32 -17.71 -2.61
CA GLU A 320 5.49 -18.59 -2.62
C GLU A 320 6.72 -17.95 -3.28
N ARG A 321 6.51 -17.17 -4.36
CA ARG A 321 7.59 -16.41 -5.00
C ARG A 321 8.14 -15.32 -4.09
N GLN A 322 7.28 -14.60 -3.40
CA GLN A 322 7.68 -13.55 -2.44
C GLN A 322 8.51 -14.13 -1.29
N LEU A 323 8.12 -15.28 -0.75
CA LEU A 323 8.88 -15.96 0.31
C LEU A 323 10.33 -16.29 -0.13
N ARG A 324 10.49 -16.84 -1.33
CA ARG A 324 11.81 -17.18 -1.88
C ARG A 324 12.62 -15.92 -2.19
N TRP A 325 11.99 -14.98 -2.91
CA TRP A 325 12.63 -13.75 -3.33
C TRP A 325 13.09 -12.88 -2.15
N PHE A 326 12.26 -12.77 -1.11
CA PHE A 326 12.64 -12.01 0.09
C PHE A 326 13.77 -12.68 0.87
N ALA A 327 13.77 -14.03 0.95
CA ALA A 327 14.87 -14.78 1.58
C ALA A 327 16.20 -14.59 0.85
N ASP A 328 16.20 -14.44 -0.48
CA ASP A 328 17.41 -14.21 -1.28
C ASP A 328 17.99 -12.79 -1.10
N LEU A 329 17.24 -11.86 -0.51
CA LEU A 329 17.69 -10.47 -0.23
C LEU A 329 18.35 -10.32 1.15
N LEU A 330 18.14 -11.29 2.06
CA LEU A 330 18.63 -11.26 3.45
C LEU A 330 20.04 -11.82 3.61
#